data_a6e8d842e270746ca5117be2e8671a4e
#
_entry.id   a6e8d842e270746ca5117be2e8671a4e
#
_cell.length_a   1.000
_cell.length_b   1.000
_cell.length_c   1.000
_cell.angle_alpha   90.00
_cell.angle_beta   90.00
_cell.angle_gamma   90.00
#
_symmetry.space_group_name_H-M   'P 1'
#
loop_
_entity.id
_entity.type
_entity.pdbx_description
1 polymer ?
#
loop_
_entity_poly.entity_id
_entity_poly.type
_entity_poly.pdbx_seq_one_letter_code
_entity_poly.pdbx_strand_id
1 'polypeptide(L)'
;MVEFALPKNSKIRKGKTHPAPDGAGNLRNFKVYRWSPDDGENPRLDTYQVDLDACGPMVLDALIKIKDEVDSTLTFRRSCREGVCGSCAMNVDGTNTLACTRFISEIAGDVRIYPLPHEPVVKDLVPDLNRAYAQYAAIEPWLKAETPAPERERPQSAEERARLDGLWECVLCFCCTTSCPSYWWNGDRYLGPAVLLQAYRWIADSRDEALTGL
;
A
#
# COMPACT_ATOMS: atom_id res chain seq x y z
N MET A 1 6.20 -23.68 33.92
CA MET A 1 5.27 -23.49 32.79
C MET A 1 5.76 -22.31 31.99
N VAL A 2 5.91 -22.44 30.69
CA VAL A 2 6.22 -21.33 29.81
C VAL A 2 4.93 -20.56 29.58
N GLU A 3 4.83 -19.34 30.08
CA GLU A 3 3.69 -18.48 29.87
C GLU A 3 3.84 -17.78 28.50
N PHE A 4 2.96 -18.08 27.57
CA PHE A 4 2.94 -17.41 26.28
C PHE A 4 2.29 -16.02 26.43
N ALA A 5 3.11 -14.99 26.53
CA ALA A 5 2.64 -13.61 26.51
C ALA A 5 2.64 -13.08 25.06
N LEU A 6 1.54 -12.39 24.69
CA LEU A 6 1.50 -11.70 23.40
C LEU A 6 2.53 -10.57 23.37
N PRO A 7 3.19 -10.33 22.22
CA PRO A 7 4.10 -9.21 22.08
C PRO A 7 3.44 -7.88 22.47
N LYS A 8 4.24 -6.95 22.97
CA LYS A 8 3.79 -5.57 23.22
C LYS A 8 3.21 -4.99 21.91
N ASN A 9 2.13 -4.25 22.01
CA ASN A 9 1.39 -3.67 20.88
C ASN A 9 0.66 -4.67 19.95
N SER A 10 0.55 -5.94 20.34
CA SER A 10 -0.17 -6.97 19.56
C SER A 10 -1.70 -6.91 19.69
N LYS A 11 -2.23 -6.14 20.63
CA LYS A 11 -3.68 -6.02 20.87
C LYS A 11 -4.19 -4.66 20.43
N ILE A 12 -5.17 -4.67 19.53
CA ILE A 12 -5.90 -3.45 19.15
C ILE A 12 -6.96 -3.17 20.21
N ARG A 13 -6.93 -1.97 20.78
CA ARG A 13 -7.92 -1.50 21.76
C ARG A 13 -9.08 -0.81 21.08
N LYS A 14 -10.22 -0.74 21.75
CA LYS A 14 -11.31 0.16 21.35
C LYS A 14 -10.82 1.60 21.46
N GLY A 15 -10.95 2.35 20.37
CA GLY A 15 -10.56 3.73 20.30
C GLY A 15 -11.71 4.71 20.63
N LYS A 16 -11.51 5.96 20.21
CA LYS A 16 -12.47 7.05 20.36
C LYS A 16 -13.55 6.98 19.28
N THR A 17 -14.73 7.53 19.56
CA THR A 17 -15.75 7.78 18.54
C THR A 17 -15.82 9.27 18.30
N HIS A 18 -15.70 9.67 17.05
CA HIS A 18 -15.85 11.04 16.56
C HIS A 18 -17.21 11.13 15.87
N PRO A 19 -18.19 11.79 16.47
CA PRO A 19 -19.52 11.92 15.90
C PRO A 19 -19.49 12.83 14.66
N ALA A 20 -20.43 12.62 13.76
CA ALA A 20 -20.66 13.53 12.65
C ALA A 20 -21.20 14.87 13.14
N PRO A 21 -21.09 15.95 12.34
CA PRO A 21 -21.76 17.21 12.60
C PRO A 21 -23.28 17.06 12.68
N ASP A 22 -23.93 17.94 13.44
CA ASP A 22 -25.39 17.99 13.54
C ASP A 22 -26.03 18.19 12.15
N GLY A 23 -27.09 17.42 11.88
CA GLY A 23 -27.83 17.50 10.62
C GLY A 23 -27.30 16.60 9.49
N ALA A 24 -26.27 15.81 9.72
CA ALA A 24 -25.78 14.82 8.76
C ALA A 24 -26.82 13.71 8.49
N GLY A 25 -27.13 13.46 7.21
CA GLY A 25 -28.22 12.55 6.81
C GLY A 25 -27.77 11.15 6.43
N ASN A 26 -26.63 11.01 5.77
CA ASN A 26 -26.13 9.76 5.18
C ASN A 26 -24.84 9.30 5.85
N LEU A 27 -24.98 8.82 7.08
CA LEU A 27 -23.82 8.50 7.92
C LEU A 27 -23.20 7.14 7.62
N ARG A 28 -21.86 7.09 7.53
CA ARG A 28 -21.06 5.89 7.47
C ARG A 28 -19.97 5.91 8.54
N ASN A 29 -19.78 4.78 9.19
CA ASN A 29 -18.70 4.63 10.17
C ASN A 29 -17.42 4.19 9.46
N PHE A 30 -16.34 4.92 9.70
CA PHE A 30 -14.98 4.55 9.31
C PHE A 30 -14.20 4.20 10.57
N LYS A 31 -13.82 2.93 10.69
CA LYS A 31 -13.00 2.41 11.78
C LYS A 31 -11.55 2.38 11.34
N VAL A 32 -10.78 3.35 11.82
CA VAL A 32 -9.41 3.59 11.37
C VAL A 32 -8.41 3.20 12.45
N TYR A 33 -7.43 2.40 12.07
CA TYR A 33 -6.29 2.05 12.91
C TYR A 33 -5.47 3.30 13.26
N ARG A 34 -5.23 3.49 14.55
CA ARG A 34 -4.46 4.61 15.10
C ARG A 34 -3.36 4.08 16.02
N TRP A 35 -2.15 4.52 15.75
CA TRP A 35 -0.98 4.21 16.59
C TRP A 35 0.11 5.26 16.38
N SER A 36 0.82 5.59 17.46
CA SER A 36 2.01 6.43 17.42
C SER A 36 3.13 5.78 18.23
N PRO A 37 4.38 5.85 17.76
CA PRO A 37 5.52 5.36 18.55
C PRO A 37 5.75 6.19 19.83
N ASP A 38 5.27 7.45 19.85
CA ASP A 38 5.56 8.43 20.91
C ASP A 38 4.72 8.20 22.17
N ASP A 39 3.54 7.60 22.07
CA ASP A 39 2.63 7.41 23.22
C ASP A 39 2.87 6.10 23.97
N GLY A 40 3.68 5.19 23.43
CA GLY A 40 4.01 3.89 24.06
C GLY A 40 2.84 2.95 24.28
N GLU A 41 1.66 3.30 23.75
CA GLU A 41 0.41 2.61 23.96
C GLU A 41 0.14 1.57 22.86
N ASN A 42 -0.72 0.58 23.19
CA ASN A 42 -1.21 -0.34 22.18
C ASN A 42 -2.04 0.39 21.11
N PRO A 43 -2.01 -0.09 19.85
CA PRO A 43 -2.83 0.49 18.80
C PRO A 43 -4.32 0.43 19.16
N ARG A 44 -5.09 1.36 18.65
CA ARG A 44 -6.52 1.46 18.84
C ARG A 44 -7.25 1.59 17.50
N LEU A 45 -8.55 1.35 17.52
CA LEU A 45 -9.43 1.53 16.38
C LEU A 45 -10.39 2.68 16.68
N ASP A 46 -10.11 3.86 16.14
CA ASP A 46 -10.98 5.03 16.27
C ASP A 46 -12.10 4.94 15.24
N THR A 47 -13.30 5.37 15.63
CA THR A 47 -14.50 5.38 14.76
C THR A 47 -14.83 6.81 14.39
N TYR A 48 -14.85 7.11 13.10
CA TYR A 48 -15.24 8.40 12.55
C TYR A 48 -16.57 8.25 11.81
N GLN A 49 -17.56 9.05 12.20
CA GLN A 49 -18.84 9.12 11.50
C GLN A 49 -18.74 10.17 10.40
N VAL A 50 -18.80 9.74 9.16
CA VAL A 50 -18.65 10.61 7.98
C VAL A 50 -20.00 10.68 7.26
N ASP A 51 -20.42 11.89 6.95
CA ASP A 51 -21.56 12.14 6.08
C ASP A 51 -21.13 11.95 4.62
N LEU A 52 -21.71 10.94 3.96
CA LEU A 52 -21.37 10.61 2.57
C LEU A 52 -21.95 11.61 1.57
N ASP A 53 -23.00 12.37 1.92
CA ASP A 53 -23.55 13.39 1.03
C ASP A 53 -22.60 14.59 0.87
N ALA A 54 -21.70 14.78 1.85
CA ALA A 54 -20.64 15.79 1.83
C ALA A 54 -19.24 15.17 1.63
N CYS A 55 -19.14 13.95 1.07
CA CYS A 55 -17.89 13.23 0.87
C CYS A 55 -17.79 12.71 -0.56
N GLY A 56 -16.59 12.66 -1.11
CA GLY A 56 -16.36 11.97 -2.38
C GLY A 56 -16.54 10.44 -2.27
N PRO A 57 -16.64 9.72 -3.40
CA PRO A 57 -17.04 8.31 -3.43
C PRO A 57 -15.95 7.32 -3.00
N MET A 58 -14.68 7.76 -2.91
CA MET A 58 -13.55 6.88 -2.63
C MET A 58 -13.21 6.84 -1.14
N VAL A 59 -12.65 5.71 -0.69
CA VAL A 59 -12.15 5.59 0.69
C VAL A 59 -11.13 6.67 1.01
N LEU A 60 -10.29 7.06 0.05
CA LEU A 60 -9.32 8.14 0.24
C LEU A 60 -10.00 9.49 0.49
N ASP A 61 -11.13 9.77 -0.14
CA ASP A 61 -11.87 11.02 0.06
C ASP A 61 -12.36 11.14 1.50
N ALA A 62 -12.88 10.03 2.06
CA ALA A 62 -13.27 9.97 3.46
C ALA A 62 -12.07 10.19 4.42
N LEU A 63 -10.91 9.58 4.13
CA LEU A 63 -9.70 9.79 4.93
C LEU A 63 -9.21 11.24 4.89
N ILE A 64 -9.27 11.90 3.73
CA ILE A 64 -8.93 13.31 3.58
C ILE A 64 -9.92 14.17 4.38
N LYS A 65 -11.21 13.91 4.24
CA LYS A 65 -12.25 14.63 5.01
C LYS A 65 -12.05 14.46 6.52
N ILE A 66 -11.79 13.25 7.00
CA ILE A 66 -11.49 12.99 8.41
C ILE A 66 -10.28 13.81 8.86
N LYS A 67 -9.19 13.81 8.09
CA LYS A 67 -7.98 14.55 8.44
C LYS A 67 -8.18 16.05 8.45
N ASP A 68 -8.91 16.58 7.50
CA ASP A 68 -9.04 18.04 7.32
C ASP A 68 -10.07 18.63 8.28
N GLU A 69 -11.16 17.91 8.59
CA GLU A 69 -12.30 18.47 9.32
C GLU A 69 -12.46 17.92 10.74
N VAL A 70 -11.97 16.69 11.03
CA VAL A 70 -12.25 15.98 12.29
C VAL A 70 -11.00 15.76 13.12
N ASP A 71 -9.93 15.20 12.52
CA ASP A 71 -8.73 14.81 13.23
C ASP A 71 -7.47 14.98 12.38
N SER A 72 -6.86 16.14 12.47
CA SER A 72 -5.66 16.52 11.73
C SER A 72 -4.43 15.64 12.06
N THR A 73 -4.46 14.87 13.16
CA THR A 73 -3.37 14.00 13.58
C THR A 73 -3.32 12.69 12.82
N LEU A 74 -4.41 12.33 12.11
CA LEU A 74 -4.45 11.11 11.30
C LEU A 74 -3.36 11.14 10.22
N THR A 75 -2.54 10.08 10.17
CA THR A 75 -1.39 10.00 9.28
C THR A 75 -1.57 8.90 8.23
N PHE A 76 -1.46 9.28 6.96
CA PHE A 76 -1.47 8.37 5.80
C PHE A 76 -0.73 8.99 4.63
N ARG A 77 -0.31 8.15 3.68
CA ARG A 77 0.32 8.60 2.42
C ARG A 77 -0.73 8.75 1.33
N ARG A 78 -0.59 9.76 0.51
CA ARG A 78 -1.39 9.97 -0.70
C ARG A 78 -0.67 10.88 -1.69
N SER A 79 -1.01 10.78 -2.97
CA SER A 79 -0.50 11.69 -4.00
C SER A 79 -1.48 11.79 -5.18
N CYS A 80 -1.40 10.91 -6.18
CA CYS A 80 -2.07 11.04 -7.49
C CYS A 80 -3.60 11.01 -7.43
N ARG A 81 -4.21 10.26 -6.51
CA ARG A 81 -5.67 10.06 -6.37
C ARG A 81 -6.32 9.29 -7.53
N GLU A 82 -5.54 8.66 -8.40
CA GLU A 82 -6.00 7.97 -9.63
C GLU A 82 -5.34 6.60 -9.87
N GLY A 83 -4.78 5.99 -8.81
CA GLY A 83 -4.22 4.64 -8.89
C GLY A 83 -2.83 4.53 -9.52
N VAL A 84 -2.11 5.63 -9.78
CA VAL A 84 -0.83 5.63 -10.50
C VAL A 84 0.40 5.60 -9.60
N CYS A 85 0.34 6.24 -8.42
CA CYS A 85 1.54 6.39 -7.58
C CYS A 85 1.73 5.30 -6.51
N GLY A 86 0.72 4.48 -6.24
CA GLY A 86 0.79 3.42 -5.22
C GLY A 86 0.82 3.88 -3.75
N SER A 87 0.97 5.19 -3.49
CA SER A 87 1.26 5.70 -2.14
C SER A 87 0.14 5.50 -1.11
N CYS A 88 -1.12 5.44 -1.55
CA CYS A 88 -2.28 5.23 -0.68
C CYS A 88 -2.64 3.76 -0.46
N ALA A 89 -1.67 2.85 -0.64
CA ALA A 89 -1.86 1.43 -0.40
C ALA A 89 -2.10 1.17 1.09
N MET A 90 -3.18 0.47 1.40
CA MET A 90 -3.58 0.10 2.76
C MET A 90 -4.52 -1.11 2.74
N ASN A 91 -4.83 -1.65 3.90
CA ASN A 91 -5.84 -2.70 4.01
C ASN A 91 -7.20 -2.07 4.29
N VAL A 92 -8.14 -2.27 3.38
CA VAL A 92 -9.51 -1.80 3.49
C VAL A 92 -10.44 -3.00 3.57
N ASP A 93 -11.07 -3.17 4.72
CA ASP A 93 -12.01 -4.25 5.01
C ASP A 93 -11.47 -5.66 4.66
N GLY A 94 -10.21 -5.92 5.03
CA GLY A 94 -9.51 -7.18 4.79
C GLY A 94 -8.84 -7.31 3.43
N THR A 95 -9.00 -6.35 2.51
CA THR A 95 -8.39 -6.36 1.18
C THR A 95 -7.28 -5.30 1.09
N ASN A 96 -6.07 -5.71 0.68
CA ASN A 96 -4.99 -4.76 0.39
C ASN A 96 -5.26 -4.08 -0.95
N THR A 97 -5.43 -2.77 -0.95
CA THR A 97 -5.84 -1.99 -2.13
C THR A 97 -5.35 -0.55 -2.04
N LEU A 98 -5.53 0.21 -3.11
CA LEU A 98 -5.31 1.64 -3.14
C LEU A 98 -6.58 2.37 -2.69
N ALA A 99 -6.50 3.16 -1.64
CA ALA A 99 -7.66 3.88 -1.10
C ALA A 99 -8.28 4.86 -2.10
N CYS A 100 -7.51 5.36 -3.08
CA CYS A 100 -8.01 6.27 -4.12
C CYS A 100 -8.83 5.60 -5.23
N THR A 101 -8.81 4.26 -5.31
CA THR A 101 -9.57 3.50 -6.32
C THR A 101 -10.61 2.57 -5.70
N ARG A 102 -10.70 2.52 -4.37
CA ARG A 102 -11.69 1.71 -3.67
C ARG A 102 -12.94 2.52 -3.37
N PHE A 103 -14.06 2.14 -3.98
CA PHE A 103 -15.35 2.80 -3.74
C PHE A 103 -15.89 2.45 -2.35
N ILE A 104 -16.41 3.47 -1.65
CA ILE A 104 -17.09 3.29 -0.36
C ILE A 104 -18.36 2.43 -0.52
N SER A 105 -19.07 2.60 -1.64
CA SER A 105 -20.30 1.87 -1.94
C SER A 105 -20.13 0.35 -2.12
N GLU A 106 -18.90 -0.11 -2.42
CA GLU A 106 -18.59 -1.53 -2.57
C GLU A 106 -18.36 -2.25 -1.22
N ILE A 107 -18.32 -1.51 -0.12
CA ILE A 107 -18.05 -2.05 1.22
C ILE A 107 -19.36 -2.10 1.99
N ALA A 108 -19.73 -3.27 2.48
CA ALA A 108 -20.92 -3.43 3.30
C ALA A 108 -20.66 -3.06 4.78
N GLY A 109 -21.58 -2.33 5.41
CA GLY A 109 -21.49 -1.97 6.84
C GLY A 109 -20.39 -0.94 7.14
N ASP A 110 -19.70 -1.06 8.27
CA ASP A 110 -18.61 -0.16 8.68
C ASP A 110 -17.36 -0.40 7.83
N VAL A 111 -16.70 0.68 7.41
CA VAL A 111 -15.43 0.61 6.65
C VAL A 111 -14.27 0.48 7.63
N ARG A 112 -13.53 -0.62 7.58
CA ARG A 112 -12.36 -0.86 8.44
C ARG A 112 -11.08 -0.60 7.69
N ILE A 113 -10.19 0.24 8.23
CA ILE A 113 -8.98 0.67 7.56
C ILE A 113 -7.77 0.44 8.46
N TYR A 114 -6.80 -0.32 7.93
CA TYR A 114 -5.55 -0.67 8.58
C TYR A 114 -4.37 -0.34 7.66
N PRO A 115 -3.14 -0.20 8.20
CA PRO A 115 -1.95 -0.16 7.37
C PRO A 115 -1.79 -1.49 6.60
N LEU A 116 -0.93 -1.51 5.56
CA LEU A 116 -0.55 -2.77 4.92
C LEU A 116 -0.03 -3.76 5.96
N PRO A 117 -0.52 -5.00 5.97
CA PRO A 117 -0.11 -6.01 6.94
C PRO A 117 1.34 -6.47 6.70
N HIS A 118 1.95 -7.06 7.75
CA HIS A 118 3.29 -7.67 7.71
C HIS A 118 4.45 -6.71 7.41
N GLU A 119 4.21 -5.41 7.47
CA GLU A 119 5.22 -4.37 7.49
C GLU A 119 5.18 -3.62 8.84
N PRO A 120 6.32 -3.18 9.38
CA PRO A 120 6.33 -2.34 10.58
C PRO A 120 5.52 -1.07 10.36
N VAL A 121 4.83 -0.59 11.39
CA VAL A 121 4.07 0.65 11.30
C VAL A 121 4.93 1.81 11.80
N VAL A 122 5.07 2.84 10.98
CA VAL A 122 5.72 4.10 11.36
C VAL A 122 4.78 4.94 12.22
N LYS A 123 3.55 5.15 11.73
CA LYS A 123 2.46 5.84 12.44
C LYS A 123 1.14 5.60 11.71
N ASP A 124 0.08 5.33 12.45
CA ASP A 124 -1.28 5.11 11.94
C ASP A 124 -1.31 4.19 10.70
N LEU A 125 -1.66 4.72 9.53
CA LEU A 125 -1.77 3.98 8.27
C LEU A 125 -0.47 3.99 7.43
N VAL A 126 0.65 4.44 8.00
CA VAL A 126 1.93 4.55 7.31
C VAL A 126 2.82 3.35 7.68
N PRO A 127 2.99 2.37 6.79
CA PRO A 127 3.95 1.29 6.97
C PRO A 127 5.39 1.74 6.64
N ASP A 128 6.37 1.07 7.23
CA ASP A 128 7.77 1.15 6.83
C ASP A 128 8.03 0.20 5.65
N LEU A 129 8.35 0.77 4.51
CA LEU A 129 8.61 0.03 3.27
C LEU A 129 10.10 -0.12 2.96
N ASN A 130 11.00 0.22 3.89
CA ASN A 130 12.44 0.17 3.65
C ASN A 130 12.91 -1.22 3.24
N ARG A 131 12.39 -2.29 3.88
CA ARG A 131 12.71 -3.67 3.53
C ARG A 131 12.28 -3.99 2.10
N ALA A 132 11.05 -3.66 1.73
CA ALA A 132 10.51 -3.91 0.41
C ALA A 132 11.30 -3.16 -0.69
N TYR A 133 11.70 -1.92 -0.44
CA TYR A 133 12.55 -1.16 -1.36
C TYR A 133 14.00 -1.67 -1.40
N ALA A 134 14.55 -2.17 -0.30
CA ALA A 134 15.85 -2.81 -0.31
C ALA A 134 15.85 -4.10 -1.16
N GLN A 135 14.79 -4.90 -1.06
CA GLN A 135 14.59 -6.08 -1.91
C GLN A 135 14.42 -5.71 -3.39
N TYR A 136 13.69 -4.62 -3.66
CA TYR A 136 13.57 -4.09 -5.03
C TYR A 136 14.92 -3.61 -5.58
N ALA A 137 15.70 -2.89 -4.77
CA ALA A 137 17.02 -2.44 -5.18
C ALA A 137 17.99 -3.60 -5.45
N ALA A 138 17.84 -4.72 -4.74
CA ALA A 138 18.70 -5.90 -4.88
C ALA A 138 18.59 -6.61 -6.25
N ILE A 139 17.50 -6.41 -6.98
CA ILE A 139 17.35 -6.92 -8.35
C ILE A 139 17.93 -5.96 -9.40
N GLU A 140 18.53 -4.85 -8.98
CA GLU A 140 19.13 -3.85 -9.87
C GLU A 140 18.16 -3.42 -11.01
N PRO A 141 17.01 -2.79 -10.66
CA PRO A 141 15.88 -2.58 -11.59
C PRO A 141 16.13 -1.44 -12.59
N TRP A 142 17.14 -1.61 -13.41
CA TRP A 142 17.50 -0.69 -14.51
C TRP A 142 18.05 -1.46 -15.69
N LEU A 143 17.98 -0.84 -16.87
CA LEU A 143 18.48 -1.42 -18.12
C LEU A 143 20.00 -1.60 -18.04
N LYS A 144 20.46 -2.83 -18.26
CA LYS A 144 21.86 -3.19 -18.35
C LYS A 144 22.20 -3.46 -19.81
N ALA A 145 23.05 -2.63 -20.38
CA ALA A 145 23.49 -2.77 -21.77
C ALA A 145 24.99 -2.50 -21.84
N GLU A 146 25.75 -3.54 -22.19
CA GLU A 146 27.21 -3.48 -22.36
C GLU A 146 27.61 -2.96 -23.72
N THR A 147 26.75 -3.14 -24.74
CA THR A 147 26.99 -2.58 -26.07
C THR A 147 26.98 -1.05 -26.04
N PRO A 148 27.86 -0.38 -26.80
CA PRO A 148 27.88 1.07 -26.87
C PRO A 148 26.51 1.64 -27.22
N ALA A 149 26.17 2.77 -26.58
CA ALA A 149 24.91 3.45 -26.87
C ALA A 149 24.87 3.85 -28.37
N PRO A 150 23.76 3.52 -29.07
CA PRO A 150 23.58 3.99 -30.45
C PRO A 150 23.45 5.51 -30.50
N GLU A 151 23.61 6.08 -31.70
CA GLU A 151 23.52 7.55 -31.89
C GLU A 151 22.21 8.17 -31.42
N ARG A 152 21.10 7.40 -31.46
CA ARG A 152 19.78 7.87 -31.03
C ARG A 152 19.29 7.08 -29.82
N GLU A 153 18.55 6.00 -30.05
CA GLU A 153 17.94 5.17 -29.01
C GLU A 153 18.11 3.69 -29.32
N ARG A 154 17.97 2.83 -28.30
CA ARG A 154 17.91 1.38 -28.50
C ARG A 154 16.55 1.02 -29.06
N PRO A 155 16.45 0.56 -30.33
CA PRO A 155 15.17 0.22 -30.94
C PRO A 155 14.55 -1.01 -30.24
N GLN A 156 13.22 -1.04 -30.23
CA GLN A 156 12.43 -2.15 -29.78
C GLN A 156 11.24 -2.32 -30.73
N SER A 157 10.96 -3.53 -31.18
CA SER A 157 9.80 -3.79 -32.04
C SER A 157 8.49 -3.67 -31.25
N ALA A 158 7.37 -3.50 -31.95
CA ALA A 158 6.05 -3.47 -31.35
C ALA A 158 5.73 -4.80 -30.62
N GLU A 159 6.16 -5.93 -31.16
CA GLU A 159 5.96 -7.25 -30.57
C GLU A 159 6.77 -7.42 -29.28
N GLU A 160 8.04 -6.99 -29.26
CA GLU A 160 8.88 -7.01 -28.06
C GLU A 160 8.31 -6.08 -26.99
N ARG A 161 7.85 -4.89 -27.37
CA ARG A 161 7.21 -3.96 -26.44
C ARG A 161 5.92 -4.55 -25.84
N ALA A 162 5.11 -5.25 -26.63
CA ALA A 162 3.87 -5.88 -26.16
C ALA A 162 4.12 -6.97 -25.10
N ARG A 163 5.29 -7.60 -25.08
CA ARG A 163 5.66 -8.56 -24.02
C ARG A 163 5.80 -7.94 -22.64
N LEU A 164 5.95 -6.63 -22.57
CA LEU A 164 6.07 -5.89 -21.32
C LEU A 164 4.71 -5.37 -20.79
N ASP A 165 3.63 -5.54 -21.54
CA ASP A 165 2.29 -5.13 -21.12
C ASP A 165 1.87 -5.92 -19.87
N GLY A 166 1.32 -5.21 -18.87
CA GLY A 166 1.00 -5.76 -17.55
C GLY A 166 2.19 -5.86 -16.59
N LEU A 167 3.42 -5.67 -17.05
CA LEU A 167 4.61 -5.74 -16.19
C LEU A 167 5.07 -4.35 -15.75
N TRP A 168 5.16 -3.42 -16.69
CA TRP A 168 5.71 -2.09 -16.41
C TRP A 168 4.69 -1.12 -15.79
N GLU A 169 3.41 -1.46 -15.80
CA GLU A 169 2.35 -0.72 -15.11
C GLU A 169 2.39 -0.90 -13.58
N CYS A 170 3.20 -1.81 -13.08
CA CYS A 170 3.36 -2.02 -11.64
C CYS A 170 3.89 -0.77 -10.96
N VAL A 171 3.09 -0.19 -10.06
CA VAL A 171 3.39 1.05 -9.32
C VAL A 171 4.09 0.83 -7.97
N LEU A 172 4.56 -0.39 -7.70
CA LEU A 172 5.24 -0.78 -6.45
C LEU A 172 4.43 -0.39 -5.19
N CYS A 173 3.12 -0.58 -5.22
CA CYS A 173 2.27 -0.33 -4.05
C CYS A 173 2.41 -1.40 -2.97
N PHE A 174 3.01 -2.54 -3.28
CA PHE A 174 3.23 -3.71 -2.41
C PHE A 174 1.95 -4.37 -1.87
N CYS A 175 0.77 -4.05 -2.35
CA CYS A 175 -0.47 -4.73 -1.95
C CYS A 175 -0.38 -6.25 -2.16
N CYS A 176 0.14 -6.70 -3.31
CA CYS A 176 0.32 -8.13 -3.61
C CYS A 176 1.38 -8.79 -2.72
N THR A 177 2.48 -8.11 -2.43
CA THR A 177 3.56 -8.60 -1.58
C THR A 177 3.07 -8.80 -0.14
N THR A 178 2.38 -7.81 0.41
CA THR A 178 1.84 -7.86 1.77
C THR A 178 0.59 -8.76 1.90
N SER A 179 0.02 -9.22 0.78
CA SER A 179 -1.04 -10.25 0.74
C SER A 179 -0.50 -11.66 0.54
N CYS A 180 0.80 -11.84 0.31
CA CYS A 180 1.37 -13.13 -0.03
C CYS A 180 1.77 -13.93 1.22
N PRO A 181 1.16 -15.12 1.48
CA PRO A 181 1.51 -15.94 2.64
C PRO A 181 3.00 -16.35 2.67
N SER A 182 3.63 -16.60 1.51
CA SER A 182 5.05 -16.92 1.43
C SER A 182 5.91 -15.75 1.90
N TYR A 183 5.51 -14.52 1.63
CA TYR A 183 6.21 -13.32 2.10
C TYR A 183 6.04 -13.11 3.61
N TRP A 184 4.88 -13.45 4.17
CA TRP A 184 4.63 -13.32 5.61
C TRP A 184 5.59 -14.15 6.44
N TRP A 185 5.90 -15.38 5.98
CA TRP A 185 6.73 -16.34 6.71
C TRP A 185 8.22 -16.26 6.37
N ASN A 186 8.58 -15.80 5.17
CA ASN A 186 9.94 -15.79 4.66
C ASN A 186 10.34 -14.43 4.03
N GLY A 187 9.79 -13.33 4.53
CA GLY A 187 10.04 -11.99 3.99
C GLY A 187 11.50 -11.51 4.10
N ASP A 188 12.33 -12.22 4.85
CA ASP A 188 13.78 -12.02 4.95
C ASP A 188 14.54 -12.59 3.73
N ARG A 189 13.99 -13.59 3.03
CA ARG A 189 14.63 -14.30 1.91
C ARG A 189 13.81 -14.24 0.63
N TYR A 190 12.50 -14.27 0.74
CA TYR A 190 11.59 -14.26 -0.40
C TYR A 190 11.25 -12.84 -0.80
N LEU A 191 11.57 -12.48 -2.05
CA LEU A 191 11.43 -11.10 -2.56
C LEU A 191 9.97 -10.61 -2.68
N GLY A 192 9.03 -11.52 -2.75
CA GLY A 192 7.61 -11.20 -2.90
C GLY A 192 7.17 -10.91 -4.34
N PRO A 193 5.85 -10.96 -4.60
CA PRO A 193 5.30 -10.85 -5.95
C PRO A 193 5.66 -9.56 -6.69
N ALA A 194 5.66 -8.41 -6.01
CA ALA A 194 5.97 -7.13 -6.66
C ALA A 194 7.40 -7.08 -7.19
N VAL A 195 8.38 -7.53 -6.39
CA VAL A 195 9.79 -7.54 -6.78
C VAL A 195 10.05 -8.58 -7.85
N LEU A 196 9.44 -9.78 -7.76
CA LEU A 196 9.57 -10.82 -8.79
C LEU A 196 8.97 -10.38 -10.13
N LEU A 197 7.83 -9.67 -10.12
CA LEU A 197 7.26 -9.09 -11.34
C LEU A 197 8.22 -8.08 -11.96
N GLN A 198 8.82 -7.22 -11.16
CA GLN A 198 9.79 -6.24 -11.63
C GLN A 198 11.09 -6.90 -12.14
N ALA A 199 11.55 -7.98 -11.50
CA ALA A 199 12.67 -8.76 -12.03
C ALA A 199 12.37 -9.34 -13.42
N TYR A 200 11.19 -9.95 -13.57
CA TYR A 200 10.76 -10.49 -14.86
C TYR A 200 10.59 -9.41 -15.93
N ARG A 201 10.13 -8.22 -15.55
CA ARG A 201 10.06 -7.07 -16.48
C ARG A 201 11.40 -6.79 -17.17
N TRP A 202 12.50 -6.79 -16.41
CA TRP A 202 13.85 -6.57 -16.98
C TRP A 202 14.33 -7.76 -17.79
N ILE A 203 14.07 -8.97 -17.32
CA ILE A 203 14.36 -10.22 -18.05
C ILE A 203 13.65 -10.26 -19.42
N ALA A 204 12.43 -9.76 -19.49
CA ALA A 204 11.61 -9.75 -20.69
C ALA A 204 11.91 -8.58 -21.64
N ASP A 205 12.68 -7.59 -21.22
CA ASP A 205 13.03 -6.44 -22.04
C ASP A 205 14.14 -6.83 -23.03
N SER A 206 13.83 -6.82 -24.32
CA SER A 206 14.78 -7.20 -25.40
C SER A 206 16.02 -6.31 -25.50
N ARG A 207 16.03 -5.19 -24.79
CA ARG A 207 17.18 -4.26 -24.74
C ARG A 207 18.10 -4.53 -23.55
N ASP A 208 17.68 -5.37 -22.60
CA ASP A 208 18.50 -5.76 -21.45
C ASP A 208 19.46 -6.88 -21.86
N GLU A 209 20.74 -6.68 -21.64
CA GLU A 209 21.81 -7.61 -22.03
C GLU A 209 22.33 -8.43 -20.83
N ALA A 210 21.79 -8.25 -19.62
CA ALA A 210 22.28 -8.92 -18.42
C ALA A 210 22.15 -10.44 -18.46
N LEU A 211 21.23 -11.00 -19.26
CA LEU A 211 21.01 -12.45 -19.38
C LEU A 211 21.73 -13.11 -20.55
N THR A 212 22.34 -12.34 -21.45
CA THR A 212 23.04 -12.92 -22.61
C THR A 212 24.38 -13.58 -22.24
N GLY A 213 24.77 -13.55 -20.99
CA GLY A 213 25.98 -14.16 -20.43
C GLY A 213 25.79 -15.31 -19.46
N LEU A 214 24.54 -15.84 -19.31
CA LEU A 214 24.24 -17.01 -18.46
C LEU A 214 24.12 -18.30 -19.28
#